data_8d092126b482241057d6571adbfa71ab
#
_entry.id   8d092126b482241057d6571adbfa71ab
#
_cell.length_a   1.000
_cell.length_b   1.000
_cell.length_c   1.000
_cell.angle_alpha   90.00
_cell.angle_beta   90.00
_cell.angle_gamma   90.00
#
_symmetry.space_group_name_H-M   'P 1'
#
loop_
_entity.id
_entity.type
_entity.pdbx_description
1 polymer ?
#
loop_
_entity_poly.entity_id
_entity_poly.type
_entity_poly.pdbx_seq_one_letter_code
_entity_poly.pdbx_strand_id
1 'polypeptide(L)'
;LIRTQKKLSLVLSKNIIFFNNSVGDITAVDLTTGQLLWQLPTQNNLIYQSSFSLETSEIVTDNKNLFFSNNRNQLFSIDIGTGSFNWETNINSSLKSTIIGDILFSISNEGYLFLVNKNNGNIMRITDIFSSLKPKEKSIIKPTGFIMGLDKIYVSTNNGKLFIVDIESGKTSSFIKIDNKKILRPSVYNGSLFTAKDNAIIKLN
;
A
#
# COMPACT_ATOMS: atom_id res chain seq x y z
N LEU A 1 -16.10 -19.95 -14.52
CA LEU A 1 -15.83 -18.50 -14.38
C LEU A 1 -14.93 -18.32 -13.16
N ILE A 2 -13.65 -18.02 -13.36
CA ILE A 2 -12.71 -17.72 -12.26
C ILE A 2 -13.00 -16.29 -11.81
N ARG A 3 -13.54 -16.13 -10.60
CA ARG A 3 -13.71 -14.81 -9.96
C ARG A 3 -12.45 -14.49 -9.19
N THR A 4 -11.76 -13.44 -9.58
CA THR A 4 -10.67 -12.88 -8.76
C THR A 4 -11.27 -11.91 -7.74
N GLN A 5 -10.84 -12.01 -6.48
CA GLN A 5 -11.16 -11.02 -5.43
C GLN A 5 -10.08 -9.92 -5.33
N LYS A 6 -9.14 -9.90 -6.26
CA LYS A 6 -8.04 -8.93 -6.26
C LYS A 6 -8.59 -7.53 -6.53
N LYS A 7 -8.16 -6.58 -5.73
CA LYS A 7 -8.42 -5.16 -6.00
C LYS A 7 -7.58 -4.76 -7.20
N LEU A 8 -8.26 -4.38 -8.28
CA LEU A 8 -7.60 -3.70 -9.38
C LEU A 8 -7.32 -2.27 -8.95
N SER A 9 -6.12 -1.78 -9.24
CA SER A 9 -5.73 -0.40 -9.01
C SER A 9 -5.62 0.33 -10.33
N LEU A 10 -6.10 1.57 -10.33
CA LEU A 10 -5.99 2.47 -11.46
C LEU A 10 -5.45 3.80 -10.97
N VAL A 11 -4.47 4.34 -11.69
CA VAL A 11 -3.94 5.69 -11.46
C VAL A 11 -3.80 6.43 -12.78
N LEU A 12 -4.12 7.72 -12.76
CA LEU A 12 -3.95 8.63 -13.88
C LEU A 12 -2.74 9.54 -13.61
N SER A 13 -1.84 9.63 -14.58
CA SER A 13 -0.77 10.61 -14.57
C SER A 13 -0.58 11.19 -15.96
N LYS A 14 -0.61 12.52 -16.06
CA LYS A 14 -0.66 13.23 -17.36
C LYS A 14 -1.86 12.72 -18.16
N ASN A 15 -1.65 12.20 -19.36
CA ASN A 15 -2.69 11.63 -20.22
C ASN A 15 -2.60 10.10 -20.32
N ILE A 16 -2.03 9.44 -19.31
CA ILE A 16 -1.80 7.99 -19.31
C ILE A 16 -2.52 7.36 -18.11
N ILE A 17 -3.29 6.32 -18.37
CA ILE A 17 -3.89 5.46 -17.37
C ILE A 17 -2.96 4.27 -17.12
N PHE A 18 -2.64 4.04 -15.86
CA PHE A 18 -1.89 2.88 -15.42
C PHE A 18 -2.79 2.00 -14.56
N PHE A 19 -2.79 0.72 -14.82
CA PHE A 19 -3.55 -0.24 -14.03
C PHE A 19 -2.84 -1.58 -13.94
N ASN A 20 -3.10 -2.32 -12.88
CA ASN A 20 -2.66 -3.70 -12.73
C ASN A 20 -3.77 -4.67 -13.14
N ASN A 21 -3.37 -5.80 -13.72
CA ASN A 21 -4.27 -6.91 -13.99
C ASN A 21 -4.32 -7.92 -12.81
N SER A 22 -5.11 -8.97 -12.96
CA SER A 22 -5.30 -9.99 -11.91
C SER A 22 -4.06 -10.84 -11.62
N VAL A 23 -3.04 -10.84 -12.50
CA VAL A 23 -1.76 -11.52 -12.29
C VAL A 23 -0.66 -10.57 -11.81
N GLY A 24 -0.98 -9.27 -11.66
CA GLY A 24 -0.08 -8.26 -11.12
C GLY A 24 0.69 -7.46 -12.17
N ASP A 25 0.54 -7.77 -13.47
CA ASP A 25 1.21 -6.98 -14.53
C ASP A 25 0.66 -5.55 -14.57
N ILE A 26 1.55 -4.61 -14.85
CA ILE A 26 1.20 -3.20 -15.01
C ILE A 26 1.02 -2.87 -16.49
N THR A 27 -0.05 -2.19 -16.82
CA THR A 27 -0.38 -1.75 -18.18
C THR A 27 -0.52 -0.25 -18.22
N ALA A 28 0.06 0.39 -19.23
CA ALA A 28 -0.09 1.81 -19.53
C ALA A 28 -0.86 2.01 -20.84
N VAL A 29 -1.89 2.86 -20.81
CA VAL A 29 -2.75 3.16 -21.94
C VAL A 29 -2.88 4.67 -22.08
N ASP A 30 -2.76 5.19 -23.30
CA ASP A 30 -3.07 6.58 -23.61
C ASP A 30 -4.57 6.83 -23.42
N LEU A 31 -4.91 7.81 -22.60
CA LEU A 31 -6.30 8.12 -22.25
C LEU A 31 -7.12 8.62 -23.44
N THR A 32 -6.50 9.34 -24.39
CA THR A 32 -7.19 9.96 -25.53
C THR A 32 -7.45 8.96 -26.63
N THR A 33 -6.46 8.14 -26.95
CA THR A 33 -6.51 7.23 -28.11
C THR A 33 -6.92 5.81 -27.73
N GLY A 34 -6.81 5.43 -26.45
CA GLY A 34 -6.99 4.06 -25.99
C GLY A 34 -5.85 3.11 -26.40
N GLN A 35 -4.76 3.64 -26.98
CA GLN A 35 -3.63 2.82 -27.40
C GLN A 35 -2.82 2.29 -26.23
N LEU A 36 -2.43 1.03 -26.31
CA LEU A 36 -1.47 0.42 -25.40
C LEU A 36 -0.09 1.08 -25.64
N LEU A 37 0.48 1.69 -24.60
CA LEU A 37 1.82 2.26 -24.65
C LEU A 37 2.87 1.22 -24.27
N TRP A 38 2.67 0.55 -23.14
CA TRP A 38 3.53 -0.55 -22.69
C TRP A 38 2.81 -1.44 -21.68
N GLN A 39 3.32 -2.65 -21.53
CA GLN A 39 2.91 -3.59 -20.49
C GLN A 39 4.13 -4.24 -19.88
N LEU A 40 4.18 -4.27 -18.55
CA LEU A 40 5.28 -4.80 -17.78
C LEU A 40 4.82 -6.02 -16.97
N PRO A 41 5.30 -7.24 -17.28
CA PRO A 41 5.14 -8.40 -16.41
C PRO A 41 5.92 -8.18 -15.10
N THR A 42 5.25 -8.37 -13.97
CA THR A 42 5.90 -8.24 -12.65
C THR A 42 6.20 -9.58 -12.00
N GLN A 43 5.92 -10.68 -12.70
CA GLN A 43 6.17 -12.03 -12.24
C GLN A 43 6.97 -12.83 -13.28
N ASN A 44 7.91 -13.63 -12.78
CA ASN A 44 8.59 -14.60 -13.62
C ASN A 44 7.62 -15.71 -14.04
N ASN A 45 7.66 -16.08 -15.32
CA ASN A 45 6.76 -17.06 -15.99
C ASN A 45 6.70 -18.46 -15.36
N LEU A 46 7.54 -18.78 -14.40
CA LEU A 46 7.63 -20.12 -13.78
C LEU A 46 6.62 -20.37 -12.64
N ILE A 47 5.77 -19.41 -12.30
CA ILE A 47 4.93 -19.52 -11.09
C ILE A 47 3.44 -19.26 -11.40
N TYR A 48 2.92 -19.77 -12.50
CA TYR A 48 1.47 -19.67 -12.80
C TYR A 48 0.57 -20.28 -11.72
N GLN A 49 1.02 -21.33 -11.03
CA GLN A 49 0.21 -21.99 -9.98
C GLN A 49 0.06 -21.16 -8.70
N SER A 50 0.92 -20.19 -8.44
CA SER A 50 0.86 -19.33 -7.25
C SER A 50 0.26 -17.95 -7.51
N SER A 51 -0.14 -17.61 -8.73
CA SER A 51 -0.74 -16.31 -9.09
C SER A 51 -2.09 -16.06 -8.41
N PHE A 52 -2.81 -17.11 -8.03
CA PHE A 52 -4.09 -16.98 -7.31
C PHE A 52 -3.94 -16.37 -5.90
N SER A 53 -2.78 -16.52 -5.25
CA SER A 53 -2.50 -15.97 -3.92
C SER A 53 -1.76 -14.63 -3.94
N LEU A 54 -1.46 -14.08 -5.13
CA LEU A 54 -0.79 -12.79 -5.24
C LEU A 54 -1.75 -11.68 -4.84
N GLU A 55 -1.34 -10.89 -3.86
CA GLU A 55 -1.98 -9.63 -3.47
C GLU A 55 -1.03 -8.48 -3.80
N THR A 56 -1.50 -7.52 -4.58
CA THR A 56 -0.76 -6.29 -4.89
C THR A 56 -1.34 -5.11 -4.16
N SER A 57 -0.51 -4.13 -3.84
CA SER A 57 -0.97 -2.83 -3.35
C SER A 57 -1.66 -2.05 -4.48
N GLU A 58 -2.37 -0.98 -4.11
CA GLU A 58 -2.75 0.05 -5.06
C GLU A 58 -1.48 0.75 -5.59
N ILE A 59 -1.50 1.10 -6.88
CA ILE A 59 -0.43 1.87 -7.52
C ILE A 59 -0.48 3.31 -7.03
N VAL A 60 0.67 3.91 -6.75
CA VAL A 60 0.83 5.34 -6.50
C VAL A 60 1.85 5.93 -7.47
N THR A 61 1.76 7.23 -7.73
CA THR A 61 2.67 7.91 -8.67
C THR A 61 3.09 9.28 -8.15
N ASP A 62 4.31 9.69 -8.51
CA ASP A 62 4.81 11.06 -8.35
C ASP A 62 4.87 11.82 -9.69
N ASN A 63 4.16 11.33 -10.72
CA ASN A 63 4.14 11.82 -12.11
C ASN A 63 5.44 11.59 -12.92
N LYS A 64 6.41 10.90 -12.35
CA LYS A 64 7.63 10.41 -13.04
C LYS A 64 7.71 8.90 -12.95
N ASN A 65 7.36 8.37 -11.79
CA ASN A 65 7.46 6.96 -11.47
C ASN A 65 6.14 6.42 -10.92
N LEU A 66 5.92 5.13 -11.11
CA LEU A 66 4.90 4.35 -10.41
C LEU A 66 5.56 3.58 -9.29
N PHE A 67 4.84 3.45 -8.17
CA PHE A 67 5.27 2.62 -7.04
C PHE A 67 4.14 1.69 -6.65
N PHE A 68 4.45 0.42 -6.46
CA PHE A 68 3.52 -0.57 -5.93
C PHE A 68 4.29 -1.75 -5.32
N SER A 69 3.63 -2.48 -4.46
CA SER A 69 4.20 -3.63 -3.76
C SER A 69 3.31 -4.85 -3.88
N ASN A 70 3.81 -5.99 -3.47
CA ASN A 70 3.06 -7.24 -3.41
C ASN A 70 3.36 -8.03 -2.13
N ASN A 71 2.58 -9.10 -1.90
CA ASN A 71 2.77 -10.02 -0.78
C ASN A 71 3.86 -11.09 -1.02
N ARG A 72 4.73 -10.86 -2.00
CA ARG A 72 5.91 -11.68 -2.31
C ARG A 72 7.21 -10.97 -1.99
N ASN A 73 7.16 -10.07 -1.04
CA ASN A 73 8.33 -9.33 -0.56
C ASN A 73 8.97 -8.44 -1.64
N GLN A 74 8.14 -7.78 -2.46
CA GLN A 74 8.62 -6.90 -3.52
C GLN A 74 7.91 -5.56 -3.47
N LEU A 75 8.68 -4.48 -3.51
CA LEU A 75 8.25 -3.10 -3.75
C LEU A 75 9.04 -2.58 -4.94
N PHE A 76 8.34 -2.04 -5.93
CA PHE A 76 8.88 -1.61 -7.21
C PHE A 76 8.76 -0.11 -7.42
N SER A 77 9.74 0.46 -8.13
CA SER A 77 9.62 1.73 -8.85
C SER A 77 9.77 1.49 -10.34
N ILE A 78 8.84 2.05 -11.13
CA ILE A 78 8.78 1.91 -12.58
C ILE A 78 8.73 3.30 -13.20
N ASP A 79 9.53 3.56 -14.22
CA ASP A 79 9.46 4.77 -15.02
C ASP A 79 8.16 4.81 -15.83
N ILE A 80 7.39 5.90 -15.75
CA ILE A 80 6.08 6.01 -16.40
C ILE A 80 6.16 6.11 -17.92
N GLY A 81 7.26 6.61 -18.46
CA GLY A 81 7.43 6.78 -19.90
C GLY A 81 7.84 5.52 -20.62
N THR A 82 8.70 4.72 -19.99
CA THR A 82 9.31 3.54 -20.62
C THR A 82 8.73 2.22 -20.14
N GLY A 83 8.11 2.19 -18.95
CA GLY A 83 7.69 0.96 -18.31
C GLY A 83 8.85 0.15 -17.72
N SER A 84 10.06 0.70 -17.64
CA SER A 84 11.23 0.00 -17.11
C SER A 84 11.31 0.09 -15.59
N PHE A 85 11.83 -0.96 -14.95
CA PHE A 85 12.14 -0.91 -13.52
C PHE A 85 13.28 0.07 -13.24
N ASN A 86 13.06 1.01 -12.29
CA ASN A 86 14.12 1.83 -11.74
C ASN A 86 14.86 1.09 -10.63
N TRP A 87 14.09 0.49 -9.72
CA TRP A 87 14.61 -0.29 -8.60
C TRP A 87 13.53 -1.25 -8.03
N GLU A 88 14.00 -2.24 -7.30
CA GLU A 88 13.19 -3.16 -6.50
C GLU A 88 13.78 -3.26 -5.09
N THR A 89 12.91 -3.33 -4.08
CA THR A 89 13.28 -3.46 -2.67
C THR A 89 12.41 -4.51 -1.99
N ASN A 90 12.98 -5.27 -1.06
CA ASN A 90 12.30 -6.36 -0.36
C ASN A 90 11.34 -5.84 0.72
N ILE A 91 10.07 -5.68 0.39
CA ILE A 91 8.99 -5.30 1.33
C ILE A 91 7.74 -6.12 1.02
N ASN A 92 7.28 -6.90 2.01
CA ASN A 92 6.05 -7.68 1.93
C ASN A 92 4.85 -6.79 2.28
N SER A 93 4.21 -6.18 1.28
CA SER A 93 3.06 -5.31 1.51
C SER A 93 2.02 -5.43 0.40
N SER A 94 0.75 -5.52 0.79
CA SER A 94 -0.41 -5.35 -0.08
C SER A 94 -1.15 -4.02 0.17
N LEU A 95 -0.56 -3.12 0.98
CA LEU A 95 -1.14 -1.84 1.35
C LEU A 95 -0.66 -0.72 0.42
N LYS A 96 -1.55 0.23 0.15
CA LYS A 96 -1.22 1.44 -0.61
C LYS A 96 -0.16 2.26 0.11
N SER A 97 0.97 2.49 -0.54
CA SER A 97 2.03 3.39 -0.05
C SER A 97 1.63 4.87 -0.15
N THR A 98 2.35 5.75 0.55
CA THR A 98 2.15 7.19 0.50
C THR A 98 3.49 7.87 0.21
N ILE A 99 3.48 8.86 -0.68
CA ILE A 99 4.67 9.63 -1.06
C ILE A 99 4.61 11.01 -0.42
N ILE A 100 5.67 11.41 0.29
CA ILE A 100 5.84 12.77 0.83
C ILE A 100 7.27 13.20 0.52
N GLY A 101 7.42 14.21 -0.32
CA GLY A 101 8.75 14.65 -0.80
C GLY A 101 9.50 13.52 -1.50
N ASP A 102 10.69 13.19 -1.01
CA ASP A 102 11.52 12.09 -1.52
C ASP A 102 11.36 10.77 -0.77
N ILE A 103 10.39 10.71 0.16
CA ILE A 103 10.16 9.53 0.99
C ILE A 103 8.89 8.80 0.54
N LEU A 104 9.01 7.51 0.31
CA LEU A 104 7.91 6.58 0.14
C LEU A 104 7.68 5.86 1.48
N PHE A 105 6.50 6.07 2.07
CA PHE A 105 6.04 5.38 3.28
C PHE A 105 5.28 4.11 2.87
N SER A 106 5.73 2.98 3.36
CA SER A 106 5.06 1.69 3.16
C SER A 106 4.92 0.95 4.49
N ILE A 107 3.82 0.22 4.66
CA ILE A 107 3.61 -0.62 5.85
C ILE A 107 3.50 -2.06 5.38
N SER A 108 4.33 -2.95 5.94
CA SER A 108 4.29 -4.37 5.59
C SER A 108 3.07 -5.08 6.18
N ASN A 109 2.74 -6.24 5.63
CA ASN A 109 1.65 -7.09 6.12
C ASN A 109 1.87 -7.56 7.57
N GLU A 110 3.11 -7.53 8.06
CA GLU A 110 3.50 -7.86 9.44
C GLU A 110 3.43 -6.65 10.39
N GLY A 111 3.22 -5.43 9.86
CA GLY A 111 3.10 -4.19 10.65
C GLY A 111 4.43 -3.46 10.88
N TYR A 112 5.39 -3.59 9.98
CA TYR A 112 6.58 -2.75 9.96
C TYR A 112 6.36 -1.52 9.08
N LEU A 113 6.64 -0.34 9.59
CA LEU A 113 6.69 0.91 8.84
C LEU A 113 8.08 1.04 8.21
N PHE A 114 8.10 1.15 6.89
CA PHE A 114 9.29 1.42 6.08
C PHE A 114 9.28 2.84 5.57
N LEU A 115 10.37 3.55 5.73
CA LEU A 115 10.69 4.79 5.04
C LEU A 115 11.72 4.46 3.96
N VAL A 116 11.35 4.64 2.71
CA VAL A 116 12.17 4.30 1.54
C VAL A 116 12.47 5.57 0.75
N ASN A 117 13.72 5.77 0.36
CA ASN A 117 14.05 6.81 -0.60
C ASN A 117 13.46 6.44 -1.96
N LYS A 118 12.50 7.24 -2.45
CA LYS A 118 11.75 6.93 -3.68
C LYS A 118 12.59 6.93 -4.94
N ASN A 119 13.76 7.61 -4.92
CA ASN A 119 14.60 7.78 -6.10
C ASN A 119 15.53 6.57 -6.34
N ASN A 120 15.90 5.84 -5.27
CA ASN A 120 16.86 4.74 -5.38
C ASN A 120 16.44 3.43 -4.67
N GLY A 121 15.29 3.43 -3.96
CA GLY A 121 14.79 2.25 -3.27
C GLY A 121 15.47 1.92 -1.93
N ASN A 122 16.43 2.75 -1.47
CA ASN A 122 17.12 2.49 -0.22
C ASN A 122 16.19 2.65 0.99
N ILE A 123 16.18 1.65 1.85
CA ILE A 123 15.45 1.70 3.11
C ILE A 123 16.21 2.61 4.08
N MET A 124 15.57 3.71 4.46
CA MET A 124 16.13 4.70 5.39
C MET A 124 15.82 4.35 6.85
N ARG A 125 14.64 3.77 7.11
CA ARG A 125 14.20 3.38 8.44
C ARG A 125 13.18 2.26 8.38
N ILE A 126 13.25 1.36 9.37
CA ILE A 126 12.23 0.34 9.64
C ILE A 126 11.81 0.48 11.10
N THR A 127 10.51 0.50 11.36
CA THR A 127 9.97 0.58 12.72
C THR A 127 8.82 -0.39 12.90
N ASP A 128 8.83 -1.16 13.99
CA ASP A 128 7.76 -2.08 14.34
C ASP A 128 6.62 -1.33 15.02
N ILE A 129 5.50 -1.15 14.30
CA ILE A 129 4.29 -0.48 14.78
C ILE A 129 3.67 -1.23 15.96
N PHE A 130 3.81 -2.56 15.99
CA PHE A 130 3.21 -3.42 17.00
C PHE A 130 4.16 -3.81 18.13
N SER A 131 5.29 -3.10 18.29
CA SER A 131 6.33 -3.42 19.27
C SER A 131 5.83 -3.51 20.71
N SER A 132 4.79 -2.74 21.06
CA SER A 132 4.19 -2.75 22.41
C SER A 132 3.22 -3.92 22.67
N LEU A 133 2.86 -4.69 21.65
CA LEU A 133 1.94 -5.82 21.79
C LEU A 133 2.65 -7.09 22.26
N LYS A 134 1.90 -7.96 22.95
CA LYS A 134 2.39 -9.30 23.32
C LYS A 134 2.61 -10.16 22.07
N PRO A 135 3.60 -11.08 22.06
CA PRO A 135 3.91 -11.92 20.90
C PRO A 135 2.70 -12.65 20.28
N LYS A 136 1.82 -13.20 21.11
CA LYS A 136 0.61 -13.89 20.67
C LYS A 136 -0.37 -12.95 19.95
N GLU A 137 -0.51 -11.72 20.42
CA GLU A 137 -1.37 -10.72 19.79
C GLU A 137 -0.74 -10.23 18.49
N LYS A 138 0.56 -10.00 18.48
CA LYS A 138 1.33 -9.56 17.33
C LYS A 138 1.30 -10.56 16.17
N SER A 139 1.26 -11.86 16.44
CA SER A 139 1.23 -12.90 15.39
C SER A 139 -0.07 -12.96 14.60
N ILE A 140 -1.17 -12.42 15.12
CA ILE A 140 -2.50 -12.46 14.49
C ILE A 140 -2.99 -11.10 13.97
N ILE A 141 -2.42 -10.00 14.49
CA ILE A 141 -2.80 -8.67 14.04
C ILE A 141 -2.18 -8.35 12.69
N LYS A 142 -3.00 -7.77 11.79
CA LYS A 142 -2.54 -7.34 10.46
C LYS A 142 -3.05 -5.94 10.17
N PRO A 143 -2.22 -5.05 9.63
CA PRO A 143 -2.69 -3.76 9.14
C PRO A 143 -3.60 -3.98 7.92
N THR A 144 -4.62 -3.14 7.79
CA THR A 144 -5.61 -3.18 6.70
C THR A 144 -5.54 -1.94 5.81
N GLY A 145 -4.81 -0.93 6.25
CA GLY A 145 -4.55 0.30 5.54
C GLY A 145 -4.04 1.39 6.48
N PHE A 146 -3.56 2.48 5.91
CA PHE A 146 -3.12 3.63 6.67
C PHE A 146 -3.35 4.94 5.92
N ILE A 147 -3.35 6.04 6.66
CA ILE A 147 -3.34 7.39 6.12
C ILE A 147 -2.37 8.27 6.92
N MET A 148 -1.77 9.22 6.23
CA MET A 148 -0.90 10.23 6.83
C MET A 148 -1.73 11.43 7.27
N GLY A 149 -1.56 11.85 8.51
CA GLY A 149 -1.94 13.17 9.00
C GLY A 149 -0.76 14.14 8.97
N LEU A 150 -0.86 15.24 9.68
CA LEU A 150 0.19 16.26 9.72
C LEU A 150 1.47 15.73 10.39
N ASP A 151 1.33 15.12 11.57
CA ASP A 151 2.41 14.60 12.41
C ASP A 151 2.21 13.13 12.82
N LYS A 152 1.12 12.50 12.37
CA LYS A 152 0.71 11.15 12.74
C LYS A 152 0.37 10.29 11.54
N ILE A 153 0.62 8.99 11.68
CA ILE A 153 0.12 7.96 10.76
C ILE A 153 -0.97 7.19 11.50
N TYR A 154 -2.12 7.06 10.87
CA TYR A 154 -3.27 6.31 11.39
C TYR A 154 -3.33 4.97 10.69
N VAL A 155 -3.14 3.88 11.43
CA VAL A 155 -3.05 2.51 10.87
C VAL A 155 -4.22 1.67 11.37
N SER A 156 -5.11 1.31 10.47
CA SER A 156 -6.23 0.40 10.75
C SER A 156 -5.81 -1.06 10.74
N THR A 157 -6.52 -1.91 11.47
CA THR A 157 -6.17 -3.33 11.63
C THR A 157 -7.36 -4.27 11.47
N ASN A 158 -7.05 -5.55 11.26
CA ASN A 158 -8.02 -6.64 11.09
C ASN A 158 -8.81 -6.97 12.36
N ASN A 159 -8.37 -6.52 13.54
CA ASN A 159 -9.03 -6.73 14.82
C ASN A 159 -9.69 -5.46 15.38
N GLY A 160 -9.93 -4.45 14.53
CA GLY A 160 -10.68 -3.25 14.86
C GLY A 160 -9.94 -2.22 15.70
N LYS A 161 -8.61 -2.30 15.77
CA LYS A 161 -7.78 -1.26 16.39
C LYS A 161 -7.30 -0.26 15.32
N LEU A 162 -7.25 1.00 15.70
CA LEU A 162 -6.59 2.08 14.95
C LEU A 162 -5.37 2.53 15.74
N PHE A 163 -4.19 2.24 15.22
CA PHE A 163 -2.92 2.66 15.81
C PHE A 163 -2.57 4.07 15.35
N ILE A 164 -2.07 4.86 16.28
CA ILE A 164 -1.59 6.24 16.05
C ILE A 164 -0.07 6.19 16.19
N VAL A 165 0.61 6.41 15.08
CA VAL A 165 2.07 6.33 14.96
C VAL A 165 2.61 7.72 14.72
N ASP A 166 3.62 8.10 15.45
CA ASP A 166 4.33 9.35 15.27
C ASP A 166 5.22 9.29 14.01
N ILE A 167 5.12 10.29 13.13
CA ILE A 167 5.85 10.26 11.85
C ILE A 167 7.36 10.37 12.04
N GLU A 168 7.79 11.24 12.96
CA GLU A 168 9.21 11.52 13.16
C GLU A 168 9.96 10.31 13.72
N SER A 169 9.44 9.70 14.79
CA SER A 169 10.06 8.53 15.41
C SER A 169 9.67 7.20 14.77
N GLY A 170 8.52 7.14 14.10
CA GLY A 170 7.89 5.91 13.60
C GLY A 170 7.29 5.03 14.70
N LYS A 171 7.30 5.48 15.96
CA LYS A 171 6.80 4.70 17.10
C LYS A 171 5.30 4.91 17.32
N THR A 172 4.61 3.87 17.73
CA THR A 172 3.22 3.95 18.14
C THR A 172 3.11 4.73 19.46
N SER A 173 2.34 5.82 19.44
CA SER A 173 2.03 6.60 20.63
C SER A 173 0.83 6.05 21.39
N SER A 174 -0.18 5.56 20.67
CA SER A 174 -1.41 5.00 21.26
C SER A 174 -2.19 4.20 20.23
N PHE A 175 -3.29 3.57 20.66
CA PHE A 175 -4.30 3.02 19.76
C PHE A 175 -5.70 3.22 20.30
N ILE A 176 -6.66 3.27 19.40
CA ILE A 176 -8.10 3.36 19.71
C ILE A 176 -8.75 2.04 19.30
N LYS A 177 -9.51 1.44 20.21
CA LYS A 177 -10.34 0.27 19.89
C LYS A 177 -11.66 0.77 19.32
N ILE A 178 -11.88 0.54 18.03
CA ILE A 178 -13.10 0.93 17.30
C ILE A 178 -14.09 -0.22 17.28
N ASP A 179 -13.59 -1.45 17.05
CA ASP A 179 -14.42 -2.65 16.93
C ASP A 179 -13.67 -3.92 17.37
N ASN A 180 -14.33 -5.09 17.28
CA ASN A 180 -13.72 -6.40 17.43
C ASN A 180 -13.42 -7.08 16.08
N LYS A 181 -13.89 -6.49 14.97
CA LYS A 181 -13.69 -6.98 13.61
C LYS A 181 -12.81 -6.01 12.81
N LYS A 182 -12.46 -6.42 11.61
CA LYS A 182 -11.69 -5.63 10.65
C LYS A 182 -12.33 -4.26 10.42
N ILE A 183 -11.52 -3.22 10.50
CA ILE A 183 -11.82 -1.87 10.00
C ILE A 183 -11.03 -1.61 8.72
N LEU A 184 -11.60 -0.85 7.81
CA LEU A 184 -10.97 -0.55 6.53
C LEU A 184 -9.96 0.59 6.64
N ARG A 185 -9.22 0.83 5.57
CA ARG A 185 -8.28 1.94 5.46
C ARG A 185 -8.96 3.25 5.88
N PRO A 186 -8.33 4.03 6.77
CA PRO A 186 -8.89 5.31 7.15
C PRO A 186 -8.78 6.35 6.02
N SER A 187 -9.65 7.35 6.06
CA SER A 187 -9.66 8.50 5.17
C SER A 187 -9.84 9.79 5.99
N VAL A 188 -9.34 10.90 5.46
CA VAL A 188 -9.53 12.24 6.07
C VAL A 188 -10.39 13.09 5.15
N TYR A 189 -11.39 13.75 5.74
CA TYR A 189 -12.23 14.72 5.07
C TYR A 189 -12.60 15.85 6.03
N ASN A 190 -12.38 17.10 5.60
CA ASN A 190 -12.64 18.30 6.41
C ASN A 190 -12.07 18.22 7.84
N GLY A 191 -10.81 17.79 7.98
CA GLY A 191 -10.12 17.68 9.26
C GLY A 191 -10.61 16.56 10.18
N SER A 192 -11.58 15.76 9.76
CA SER A 192 -12.08 14.61 10.49
C SER A 192 -11.56 13.31 9.90
N LEU A 193 -11.26 12.33 10.75
CA LEU A 193 -10.83 11.00 10.36
C LEU A 193 -12.04 10.06 10.26
N PHE A 194 -12.11 9.30 9.19
CA PHE A 194 -13.17 8.32 8.95
C PHE A 194 -12.56 6.95 8.70
N THR A 195 -13.26 5.93 9.13
CA THR A 195 -13.01 4.54 8.71
C THR A 195 -14.33 3.84 8.44
N ALA A 196 -14.30 2.75 7.69
CA ALA A 196 -15.48 1.94 7.46
C ALA A 196 -15.33 0.57 8.11
N LYS A 197 -16.46 0.03 8.54
CA LYS A 197 -16.61 -1.31 9.11
C LYS A 197 -17.91 -1.90 8.61
N ASP A 198 -17.86 -3.11 8.06
CA ASP A 198 -19.05 -3.77 7.49
C ASP A 198 -19.78 -2.77 6.54
N ASN A 199 -21.00 -2.38 6.88
CA ASN A 199 -21.81 -1.41 6.11
C ASN A 199 -21.92 -0.03 6.80
N ALA A 200 -21.05 0.30 7.75
CA ALA A 200 -21.08 1.55 8.49
C ALA A 200 -19.81 2.40 8.27
N ILE A 201 -20.00 3.71 8.19
CA ILE A 201 -18.91 4.70 8.24
C ILE A 201 -18.82 5.24 9.66
N ILE A 202 -17.62 5.22 10.23
CA ILE A 202 -17.34 5.69 11.58
C ILE A 202 -16.50 6.96 11.46
N LYS A 203 -17.00 8.06 12.01
CA LYS A 203 -16.27 9.32 12.18
C LYS A 203 -15.55 9.29 13.52
N LEU A 204 -14.29 9.64 13.51
CA LEU A 204 -13.44 9.82 14.69
C LEU A 204 -13.18 11.32 14.87
N ASN A 205 -13.46 11.82 16.03
CA ASN A 205 -13.23 13.23 16.39
C ASN A 205 -11.92 13.36 17.16
#